data_c0c21bc5dc2644a326bc9e237ed2e222
#
_entry.id   c0c21bc5dc2644a326bc9e237ed2e222
#
_cell.length_a   1.000
_cell.length_b   1.000
_cell.length_c   1.000
_cell.angle_alpha   90.00
_cell.angle_beta   90.00
_cell.angle_gamma   90.00
#
_symmetry.space_group_name_H-M   'P 1'
#
loop_
_entity.id
_entity.type
_entity.pdbx_description
1 polymer ?
#
loop_
_entity_poly.entity_id
_entity_poly.type
_entity_poly.pdbx_seq_one_letter_code
_entity_poly.pdbx_strand_id
1 'polypeptide(L)'
;ARAQEALTAHTVLPVAVVGPLRVSLGRYRLHPESGQPVEDGRSSEEVYVPLAHTEGGLSASMLRGITAVYAEGGVRTFVLHDRMTRDSCFVFRTTEEAVVFSRWVADQAPAMRAWLADPANPLYAQQVGGVARLSRHAHLWEVDTHVVGLACHVLYRYTTGDAVGLNMITRNSHALNHEFILKRFPAQTGIHPVRLFLEANMGGDKKPSALYFISGGHGKTVVAEATVREETLRRVLRTTADDLAALEHAGLHGSHASAMQSAGFTPASAIAAIFAATGQDLGMVGTSSMAHEVLERVADGVHLSVRLSSLEVGTVGGGTVLPYARAYLSLLGCTGPGSAYRLAQIVAAATLCLELSASAAMASAGSENFATAHLKSSGRT
;
A
#
# COMPACT_ATOMS: atom_id res chain seq x y z
N ALA A 1 14.83 10.37 18.16
CA ALA A 1 16.23 10.59 17.75
C ALA A 1 16.93 9.31 17.28
N ARG A 2 16.60 8.13 17.83
CA ARG A 2 17.24 6.86 17.45
C ARG A 2 16.81 6.28 16.09
N ALA A 3 15.80 6.85 15.45
CA ALA A 3 15.27 6.37 14.17
C ALA A 3 15.94 7.01 12.95
N GLN A 4 16.82 7.99 13.14
CA GLN A 4 17.46 8.73 12.06
C GLN A 4 18.92 8.99 12.36
N GLU A 5 19.77 8.64 11.42
CA GLU A 5 21.20 8.94 11.46
C GLU A 5 21.45 10.43 11.13
N ALA A 6 22.50 11.01 11.72
CA ALA A 6 22.92 12.40 11.47
C ALA A 6 21.78 13.45 11.66
N LEU A 7 20.90 13.24 12.64
CA LEU A 7 19.82 14.18 12.95
C LEU A 7 20.40 15.52 13.41
N THR A 8 20.12 16.60 12.65
CA THR A 8 20.58 17.97 12.95
C THR A 8 19.43 18.91 13.31
N ALA A 9 18.23 18.66 12.85
CA ALA A 9 17.06 19.51 13.07
C ALA A 9 15.74 18.76 12.92
N HIS A 10 14.65 19.41 13.31
CA HIS A 10 13.29 18.96 13.11
C HIS A 10 12.51 19.99 12.27
N THR A 11 11.66 19.50 11.36
CA THR A 11 10.69 20.35 10.66
C THR A 11 9.31 20.15 11.28
N VAL A 12 8.54 21.23 11.42
CA VAL A 12 7.16 21.22 11.91
C VAL A 12 6.23 21.28 10.71
N LEU A 13 5.28 20.35 10.63
CA LEU A 13 4.19 20.36 9.68
C LEU A 13 2.88 20.70 10.38
N PRO A 14 2.02 21.54 9.80
CA PRO A 14 0.65 21.72 10.29
C PRO A 14 -0.12 20.40 10.27
N VAL A 15 -0.92 20.14 11.27
CA VAL A 15 -1.78 18.95 11.33
C VAL A 15 -3.23 19.38 11.47
N ALA A 16 -4.08 18.91 10.56
CA ALA A 16 -5.53 18.95 10.70
C ALA A 16 -6.03 17.58 11.15
N VAL A 17 -7.18 17.57 11.82
CA VAL A 17 -7.91 16.34 12.13
C VAL A 17 -9.31 16.48 11.55
N VAL A 18 -9.66 15.57 10.62
CA VAL A 18 -10.94 15.58 9.92
C VAL A 18 -11.79 14.38 10.31
N GLY A 19 -13.11 14.57 10.33
CA GLY A 19 -14.08 13.55 10.74
C GLY A 19 -15.34 14.14 11.33
N PRO A 20 -16.26 13.30 11.89
CA PRO A 20 -16.15 11.85 11.98
C PRO A 20 -16.31 11.18 10.63
N LEU A 21 -15.40 10.27 10.28
CA LEU A 21 -15.51 9.38 9.14
C LEU A 21 -16.11 8.04 9.64
N ARG A 22 -17.31 7.71 9.18
CA ARG A 22 -17.92 6.42 9.47
C ARG A 22 -17.35 5.37 8.53
N VAL A 23 -16.74 4.33 9.09
CA VAL A 23 -16.09 3.25 8.33
C VAL A 23 -16.57 1.90 8.83
N SER A 24 -16.95 1.04 7.91
CA SER A 24 -17.18 -0.39 8.16
C SER A 24 -15.86 -1.13 7.96
N LEU A 25 -15.21 -1.47 9.08
CA LEU A 25 -13.89 -2.08 9.17
C LEU A 25 -13.99 -3.59 9.34
N GLY A 26 -13.36 -4.34 8.44
CA GLY A 26 -13.15 -5.78 8.60
C GLY A 26 -12.03 -6.07 9.58
N ARG A 27 -12.20 -7.07 10.43
CA ARG A 27 -11.13 -7.69 11.19
C ARG A 27 -10.58 -8.86 10.37
N TYR A 28 -9.25 -8.96 10.27
CA TYR A 28 -8.59 -9.94 9.41
C TYR A 28 -7.63 -10.83 10.18
N ARG A 29 -7.56 -12.09 9.77
CA ARG A 29 -6.51 -13.05 10.10
C ARG A 29 -5.92 -13.62 8.83
N LEU A 30 -4.71 -14.14 8.89
CA LEU A 30 -4.12 -14.85 7.74
C LEU A 30 -4.65 -16.28 7.67
N HIS A 31 -5.00 -16.71 6.46
CA HIS A 31 -5.29 -18.12 6.20
C HIS A 31 -4.02 -18.95 6.40
N PRO A 32 -4.06 -20.06 7.18
CA PRO A 32 -2.86 -20.76 7.60
C PRO A 32 -2.06 -21.39 6.46
N GLU A 33 -2.72 -21.76 5.34
CA GLU A 33 -2.06 -22.41 4.20
C GLU A 33 -1.61 -21.44 3.13
N SER A 34 -2.42 -20.40 2.83
CA SER A 34 -2.16 -19.46 1.73
C SER A 34 -1.58 -18.13 2.17
N GLY A 35 -1.67 -17.79 3.48
CA GLY A 35 -1.30 -16.49 4.00
C GLY A 35 -2.14 -15.32 3.45
N GLN A 36 -3.29 -15.60 2.84
CA GLN A 36 -4.20 -14.55 2.39
C GLN A 36 -5.00 -13.99 3.58
N PRO A 37 -5.30 -12.68 3.58
CA PRO A 37 -6.20 -12.10 4.57
C PRO A 37 -7.61 -12.71 4.44
N VAL A 38 -8.16 -13.17 5.57
CA VAL A 38 -9.53 -13.67 5.66
C VAL A 38 -10.25 -12.84 6.71
N GLU A 39 -11.38 -12.26 6.32
CA GLU A 39 -12.21 -11.51 7.25
C GLU A 39 -12.87 -12.47 8.27
N ASP A 40 -12.75 -12.16 9.57
CA ASP A 40 -13.33 -12.93 10.66
C ASP A 40 -14.27 -12.12 11.56
N GLY A 41 -14.69 -10.96 11.09
CA GLY A 41 -15.63 -10.07 11.73
C GLY A 41 -15.57 -8.66 11.17
N ARG A 42 -16.62 -7.86 11.45
CA ARG A 42 -16.75 -6.50 10.96
C ARG A 42 -17.40 -5.61 12.00
N SER A 43 -16.94 -4.37 12.13
CA SER A 43 -17.55 -3.33 12.97
C SER A 43 -17.75 -2.05 12.16
N SER A 44 -18.77 -1.26 12.51
CA SER A 44 -18.92 0.10 11.99
C SER A 44 -18.50 1.08 13.08
N GLU A 45 -17.58 1.97 12.76
CA GLU A 45 -16.97 2.89 13.71
C GLU A 45 -16.86 4.29 13.13
N GLU A 46 -16.74 5.28 14.00
CA GLU A 46 -16.42 6.67 13.63
C GLU A 46 -14.97 6.95 14.00
N VAL A 47 -14.20 7.41 13.02
CA VAL A 47 -12.78 7.71 13.20
C VAL A 47 -12.48 9.16 12.82
N TYR A 48 -11.47 9.74 13.47
CA TYR A 48 -10.94 11.06 13.15
C TYR A 48 -9.56 10.93 12.56
N VAL A 49 -9.40 11.42 11.32
CA VAL A 49 -8.20 11.18 10.49
C VAL A 49 -7.24 12.35 10.63
N PRO A 50 -6.02 12.14 11.14
CA PRO A 50 -4.97 13.16 11.19
C PRO A 50 -4.31 13.34 9.82
N LEU A 51 -4.11 14.58 9.40
CA LEU A 51 -3.54 14.99 8.12
C LEU A 51 -2.41 15.99 8.38
N ALA A 52 -1.16 15.59 8.22
CA ALA A 52 0.00 16.49 8.28
C ALA A 52 0.38 16.92 6.85
N HIS A 53 0.15 18.19 6.51
CA HIS A 53 0.36 18.67 5.15
C HIS A 53 0.50 20.20 5.07
N THR A 54 0.96 20.66 3.90
CA THR A 54 1.07 22.10 3.54
C THR A 54 0.16 22.47 2.36
N GLU A 55 -0.61 21.52 1.82
CA GLU A 55 -1.49 21.74 0.67
C GLU A 55 -2.73 22.53 1.08
N GLY A 56 -3.01 23.63 0.36
CA GLY A 56 -4.22 24.43 0.58
C GLY A 56 -5.48 23.70 0.14
N GLY A 57 -6.49 23.63 1.02
CA GLY A 57 -7.79 23.06 0.69
C GLY A 57 -7.93 21.54 0.91
N LEU A 58 -6.86 20.79 1.10
CA LEU A 58 -6.89 19.33 1.28
C LEU A 58 -7.86 18.88 2.39
N SER A 59 -7.68 19.42 3.60
CA SER A 59 -8.52 19.04 4.75
C SER A 59 -9.99 19.40 4.53
N ALA A 60 -10.27 20.56 3.95
CA ALA A 60 -11.64 20.98 3.65
C ALA A 60 -12.28 20.11 2.55
N SER A 61 -11.50 19.73 1.53
CA SER A 61 -11.96 18.84 0.47
C SER A 61 -12.27 17.45 1.03
N MET A 62 -11.37 16.87 1.81
CA MET A 62 -11.61 15.57 2.43
C MET A 62 -12.83 15.60 3.36
N LEU A 63 -12.98 16.66 4.18
CA LEU A 63 -14.13 16.81 5.07
C LEU A 63 -15.45 16.91 4.30
N ARG A 64 -15.47 17.56 3.13
CA ARG A 64 -16.64 17.61 2.25
C ARG A 64 -17.04 16.22 1.77
N GLY A 65 -16.08 15.41 1.32
CA GLY A 65 -16.32 14.01 0.93
C GLY A 65 -16.79 13.15 2.11
N ILE A 66 -16.17 13.31 3.28
CA ILE A 66 -16.62 12.66 4.53
C ILE A 66 -18.07 13.00 4.84
N THR A 67 -18.45 14.29 4.73
CA THR A 67 -19.83 14.73 4.97
C THR A 67 -20.82 14.05 4.03
N ALA A 68 -20.46 13.90 2.75
CA ALA A 68 -21.32 13.24 1.77
C ALA A 68 -21.51 11.75 2.09
N VAL A 69 -20.42 11.00 2.31
CA VAL A 69 -20.52 9.57 2.61
C VAL A 69 -21.12 9.28 3.98
N TYR A 70 -20.92 10.18 4.96
CA TYR A 70 -21.50 10.02 6.29
C TYR A 70 -23.03 10.06 6.24
N ALA A 71 -23.60 10.94 5.40
CA ALA A 71 -25.05 11.02 5.17
C ALA A 71 -25.63 9.75 4.55
N GLU A 72 -24.80 8.95 3.88
CA GLU A 72 -25.18 7.72 3.18
C GLU A 72 -24.78 6.42 3.94
N GLY A 73 -24.39 6.53 5.19
CA GLY A 73 -24.07 5.38 6.04
C GLY A 73 -22.56 5.09 6.18
N GLY A 74 -21.70 5.81 5.48
CA GLY A 74 -20.26 5.71 5.60
C GLY A 74 -19.58 4.92 4.48
N VAL A 75 -18.32 4.58 4.68
CA VAL A 75 -17.47 3.86 3.74
C VAL A 75 -17.33 2.40 4.19
N ARG A 76 -17.43 1.46 3.27
CA ARG A 76 -17.13 0.05 3.50
C ARG A 76 -15.74 -0.28 2.93
N THR A 77 -14.98 -1.13 3.63
CA THR A 77 -13.60 -1.43 3.24
C THR A 77 -13.30 -2.92 3.26
N PHE A 78 -12.38 -3.36 2.38
CA PHE A 78 -11.96 -4.75 2.25
C PHE A 78 -10.46 -4.83 2.03
N VAL A 79 -9.78 -5.74 2.74
CA VAL A 79 -8.38 -6.09 2.48
C VAL A 79 -8.36 -7.36 1.63
N LEU A 80 -7.83 -7.25 0.42
CA LEU A 80 -7.80 -8.34 -0.56
C LEU A 80 -6.50 -9.14 -0.52
N HIS A 81 -5.35 -8.45 -0.34
CA HIS A 81 -4.03 -9.06 -0.31
C HIS A 81 -3.14 -8.38 0.73
N ASP A 82 -2.15 -9.13 1.21
CA ASP A 82 -1.06 -8.62 2.05
C ASP A 82 0.23 -9.31 1.64
N ARG A 83 1.06 -8.62 0.87
CA ARG A 83 2.33 -9.15 0.35
C ARG A 83 3.39 -8.05 0.31
N MET A 84 4.55 -8.36 0.86
CA MET A 84 5.76 -7.57 0.72
C MET A 84 6.75 -8.35 -0.13
N THR A 85 7.18 -7.77 -1.24
CA THR A 85 8.03 -8.44 -2.24
C THR A 85 9.48 -8.04 -2.08
N ARG A 86 10.39 -9.01 -2.26
CA ARG A 86 11.83 -8.77 -2.46
C ARG A 86 12.27 -9.48 -3.73
N ASP A 87 12.93 -8.75 -4.62
CA ASP A 87 13.56 -9.29 -5.82
C ASP A 87 15.00 -9.73 -5.51
N SER A 88 15.38 -10.89 -5.99
CA SER A 88 16.79 -11.32 -6.03
C SER A 88 17.13 -11.77 -7.44
N CYS A 89 18.11 -11.13 -8.05
CA CYS A 89 18.48 -11.38 -9.43
C CYS A 89 19.78 -12.21 -9.48
N PHE A 90 19.71 -13.39 -10.09
CA PHE A 90 20.84 -14.28 -10.33
C PHE A 90 21.21 -14.22 -11.81
N VAL A 91 22.47 -13.91 -12.11
CA VAL A 91 22.97 -13.79 -13.48
C VAL A 91 23.81 -15.00 -13.81
N PHE A 92 23.65 -15.54 -15.00
CA PHE A 92 24.30 -16.76 -15.51
C PHE A 92 25.13 -16.47 -16.75
N ARG A 93 25.86 -17.50 -17.28
CA ARG A 93 26.63 -17.37 -18.50
C ARG A 93 25.75 -17.54 -19.75
N THR A 94 24.68 -18.32 -19.64
CA THR A 94 23.74 -18.59 -20.73
C THR A 94 22.31 -18.45 -20.28
N THR A 95 21.39 -18.19 -21.21
CA THR A 95 19.93 -18.17 -20.93
C THR A 95 19.46 -19.58 -20.52
N GLU A 96 20.06 -20.63 -21.04
CA GLU A 96 19.73 -22.00 -20.66
C GLU A 96 19.99 -22.24 -19.17
N GLU A 97 21.15 -21.81 -18.64
CA GLU A 97 21.46 -21.90 -17.22
C GLU A 97 20.45 -21.15 -16.38
N ALA A 98 20.01 -19.94 -16.83
CA ALA A 98 18.97 -19.16 -16.16
C ALA A 98 17.61 -19.87 -16.16
N VAL A 99 17.24 -20.55 -17.26
CA VAL A 99 15.99 -21.33 -17.34
C VAL A 99 16.05 -22.57 -16.43
N VAL A 100 17.18 -23.29 -16.41
CA VAL A 100 17.38 -24.42 -15.49
C VAL A 100 17.24 -23.95 -14.04
N PHE A 101 17.85 -22.82 -13.69
CA PHE A 101 17.75 -22.22 -12.37
C PHE A 101 16.32 -21.84 -12.02
N SER A 102 15.59 -21.19 -12.93
CA SER A 102 14.18 -20.80 -12.74
C SER A 102 13.30 -22.00 -12.37
N ARG A 103 13.43 -23.11 -13.11
CA ARG A 103 12.69 -24.36 -12.85
C ARG A 103 13.07 -24.95 -11.49
N TRP A 104 14.37 -25.01 -11.20
CA TRP A 104 14.85 -25.52 -9.92
C TRP A 104 14.30 -24.68 -8.74
N VAL A 105 14.29 -23.36 -8.84
CA VAL A 105 13.71 -22.48 -7.79
C VAL A 105 12.22 -22.76 -7.60
N ALA A 106 11.47 -22.91 -8.68
CA ALA A 106 10.03 -23.23 -8.60
C ALA A 106 9.79 -24.56 -7.88
N ASP A 107 10.57 -25.59 -8.20
CA ASP A 107 10.50 -26.90 -7.54
C ASP A 107 10.90 -26.84 -6.06
N GLN A 108 11.83 -25.96 -5.68
CA GLN A 108 12.31 -25.79 -4.32
C GLN A 108 11.48 -24.82 -3.47
N ALA A 109 10.50 -24.12 -4.02
CA ALA A 109 9.71 -23.13 -3.28
C ALA A 109 9.07 -23.70 -1.99
N PRO A 110 8.49 -24.90 -1.96
CA PRO A 110 7.98 -25.49 -0.70
C PRO A 110 9.09 -25.74 0.33
N ALA A 111 10.26 -26.21 -0.11
CA ALA A 111 11.41 -26.45 0.77
C ALA A 111 12.00 -25.14 1.32
N MET A 112 12.02 -24.06 0.54
CA MET A 112 12.44 -22.72 0.99
C MET A 112 11.52 -22.19 2.08
N ARG A 113 10.21 -22.35 1.92
CA ARG A 113 9.20 -21.97 2.94
C ARG A 113 9.42 -22.77 4.23
N ALA A 114 9.52 -24.08 4.14
CA ALA A 114 9.77 -24.96 5.29
C ALA A 114 11.08 -24.59 6.01
N TRP A 115 12.14 -24.31 5.26
CA TRP A 115 13.44 -23.95 5.83
C TRP A 115 13.42 -22.62 6.60
N LEU A 116 12.67 -21.61 6.11
CA LEU A 116 12.45 -20.36 6.83
C LEU A 116 11.50 -20.52 8.02
N ALA A 117 10.52 -21.40 7.93
CA ALA A 117 9.56 -21.63 9.00
C ALA A 117 10.10 -22.50 10.13
N ASP A 118 11.21 -23.22 9.93
CA ASP A 118 11.80 -24.10 10.93
C ASP A 118 12.29 -23.31 12.15
N PRO A 119 11.69 -23.46 13.32
CA PRO A 119 12.10 -22.75 14.54
C PRO A 119 13.50 -23.15 15.03
N ALA A 120 14.00 -24.32 14.61
CA ALA A 120 15.32 -24.82 14.92
C ALA A 120 16.43 -24.28 14.00
N ASN A 121 16.08 -23.49 12.98
CA ASN A 121 17.05 -22.91 12.07
C ASN A 121 18.08 -22.04 12.86
N PRO A 122 19.39 -22.39 12.82
CA PRO A 122 20.40 -21.75 13.65
C PRO A 122 20.59 -20.25 13.35
N LEU A 123 20.16 -19.78 12.18
CA LEU A 123 20.27 -18.37 11.79
C LEU A 123 19.38 -17.45 12.63
N TYR A 124 18.35 -17.97 13.29
CA TYR A 124 17.55 -17.19 14.25
C TYR A 124 18.34 -16.79 15.51
N ALA A 125 19.31 -17.60 15.91
CA ALA A 125 20.17 -17.31 17.06
C ALA A 125 21.42 -16.52 16.68
N GLN A 126 21.84 -16.55 15.42
CA GLN A 126 23.03 -15.83 14.93
C GLN A 126 22.70 -14.35 14.73
N GLN A 127 23.62 -13.48 15.17
CA GLN A 127 23.48 -12.03 15.06
C GLN A 127 24.61 -11.40 14.26
N VAL A 128 24.27 -10.33 13.53
CA VAL A 128 25.24 -9.43 12.88
C VAL A 128 24.86 -8.01 13.30
N GLY A 129 25.78 -7.29 13.90
CA GLY A 129 25.51 -5.94 14.42
C GLY A 129 24.40 -5.89 15.48
N GLY A 130 24.22 -6.95 16.28
CA GLY A 130 23.16 -7.05 17.29
C GLY A 130 21.77 -7.41 16.73
N VAL A 131 21.66 -7.73 15.44
CA VAL A 131 20.40 -8.09 14.77
C VAL A 131 20.44 -9.53 14.29
N ALA A 132 19.42 -10.32 14.58
CA ALA A 132 19.30 -11.70 14.13
C ALA A 132 19.35 -11.81 12.59
N ARG A 133 20.04 -12.84 12.07
CA ARG A 133 20.17 -13.09 10.63
C ARG A 133 18.86 -13.45 9.96
N LEU A 134 17.89 -14.01 10.70
CA LEU A 134 16.52 -14.25 10.24
C LEU A 134 15.51 -13.50 11.11
N SER A 135 14.38 -13.16 10.50
CA SER A 135 13.20 -12.62 11.19
C SER A 135 12.08 -13.66 11.23
N ARG A 136 11.57 -13.92 12.44
CA ARG A 136 10.40 -14.78 12.65
C ARG A 136 9.07 -14.10 12.28
N HIS A 137 9.09 -12.78 12.03
CA HIS A 137 7.90 -11.99 11.71
C HIS A 137 7.70 -11.79 10.19
N ALA A 138 8.61 -12.30 9.35
CA ALA A 138 8.48 -12.29 7.90
C ALA A 138 8.25 -13.75 7.42
N HIS A 139 7.00 -14.06 7.04
CA HIS A 139 6.60 -15.38 6.58
C HIS A 139 6.56 -15.41 5.06
N LEU A 140 7.35 -16.31 4.45
CA LEU A 140 7.40 -16.51 3.01
C LEU A 140 6.20 -17.34 2.55
N TRP A 141 5.43 -16.83 1.58
CA TRP A 141 4.27 -17.52 1.02
C TRP A 141 4.47 -17.95 -0.42
N GLU A 142 5.06 -17.10 -1.23
CA GLU A 142 5.18 -17.30 -2.67
C GLU A 142 6.61 -17.05 -3.13
N VAL A 143 7.03 -17.78 -4.14
CA VAL A 143 8.31 -17.60 -4.84
C VAL A 143 8.02 -17.74 -6.32
N ASP A 144 8.16 -16.62 -7.05
CA ASP A 144 8.04 -16.60 -8.51
C ASP A 144 9.38 -16.32 -9.17
N THR A 145 9.52 -16.75 -10.42
CA THR A 145 10.74 -16.54 -11.19
C THR A 145 10.45 -15.96 -12.57
N HIS A 146 11.30 -15.02 -13.00
CA HIS A 146 11.22 -14.39 -14.31
C HIS A 146 12.60 -14.39 -14.97
N VAL A 147 12.72 -15.05 -16.11
CA VAL A 147 13.97 -15.07 -16.89
C VAL A 147 13.98 -13.91 -17.87
N VAL A 148 15.02 -13.08 -17.79
CA VAL A 148 15.24 -11.94 -18.68
C VAL A 148 16.67 -12.01 -19.20
N GLY A 149 16.86 -12.51 -20.42
CA GLY A 149 18.20 -12.75 -21.00
C GLY A 149 19.02 -13.73 -20.16
N LEU A 150 20.17 -13.28 -19.65
CA LEU A 150 21.07 -14.09 -18.81
C LEU A 150 20.69 -14.05 -17.32
N ALA A 151 19.67 -13.29 -16.95
CA ALA A 151 19.26 -13.10 -15.58
C ALA A 151 17.99 -13.88 -15.25
N CYS A 152 17.90 -14.39 -14.03
CA CYS A 152 16.68 -14.90 -13.43
C CYS A 152 16.37 -14.08 -12.17
N HIS A 153 15.25 -13.35 -12.20
CA HIS A 153 14.70 -12.67 -11.05
C HIS A 153 13.88 -13.66 -10.23
N VAL A 154 14.10 -13.67 -8.91
CA VAL A 154 13.37 -14.47 -7.95
C VAL A 154 12.59 -13.52 -7.04
N LEU A 155 11.27 -13.50 -7.19
CA LEU A 155 10.38 -12.67 -6.39
C LEU A 155 9.89 -13.45 -5.17
N TYR A 156 10.38 -13.07 -4.00
CA TYR A 156 9.93 -13.59 -2.71
C TYR A 156 8.80 -12.72 -2.18
N ARG A 157 7.64 -13.32 -1.89
CA ARG A 157 6.49 -12.60 -1.32
C ARG A 157 6.23 -13.04 0.10
N TYR A 158 6.27 -12.06 1.01
CA TYR A 158 6.14 -12.26 2.44
C TYR A 158 4.92 -11.52 3.01
N THR A 159 4.41 -12.01 4.14
CA THR A 159 3.66 -11.19 5.08
C THR A 159 4.55 -10.78 6.24
N THR A 160 4.32 -9.59 6.79
CA THR A 160 5.19 -8.97 7.81
C THR A 160 4.42 -8.49 9.05
N GLY A 161 3.16 -8.92 9.18
CA GLY A 161 2.29 -8.54 10.29
C GLY A 161 2.01 -7.03 10.32
N ASP A 162 2.17 -6.43 11.49
CA ASP A 162 1.91 -5.01 11.70
C ASP A 162 3.07 -4.07 11.33
N ALA A 163 4.20 -4.62 10.87
CA ALA A 163 5.31 -3.84 10.32
C ALA A 163 5.22 -3.75 8.79
N VAL A 164 5.77 -2.70 8.19
CA VAL A 164 6.01 -2.68 6.73
C VAL A 164 6.99 -3.77 6.34
N GLY A 165 8.08 -3.94 7.09
CA GLY A 165 8.89 -5.16 7.11
C GLY A 165 10.01 -5.28 6.09
N LEU A 166 10.37 -4.24 5.32
CA LEU A 166 11.44 -4.29 4.30
C LEU A 166 12.75 -4.87 4.82
N ASN A 167 13.21 -4.44 6.00
CA ASN A 167 14.44 -4.96 6.58
C ASN A 167 14.34 -6.44 6.96
N MET A 168 13.15 -6.90 7.36
CA MET A 168 12.93 -8.30 7.71
C MET A 168 12.96 -9.21 6.48
N ILE A 169 12.25 -8.83 5.41
CA ILE A 169 12.24 -9.60 4.16
C ILE A 169 13.61 -9.59 3.47
N THR A 170 14.34 -8.47 3.55
CA THR A 170 15.72 -8.39 3.01
C THR A 170 16.64 -9.40 3.69
N ARG A 171 16.59 -9.51 5.04
CA ARG A 171 17.40 -10.49 5.78
C ARG A 171 17.03 -11.92 5.42
N ASN A 172 15.74 -12.23 5.38
CA ASN A 172 15.27 -13.58 5.06
C ASN A 172 15.62 -13.97 3.61
N SER A 173 15.48 -13.05 2.65
CA SER A 173 15.86 -13.29 1.26
C SER A 173 17.39 -13.44 1.09
N HIS A 174 18.19 -12.62 1.80
CA HIS A 174 19.64 -12.77 1.83
C HIS A 174 20.04 -14.15 2.34
N ALA A 175 19.45 -14.62 3.43
CA ALA A 175 19.73 -15.93 3.99
C ALA A 175 19.30 -17.06 3.04
N LEU A 176 18.13 -16.97 2.40
CA LEU A 176 17.69 -17.91 1.37
C LEU A 176 18.70 -17.99 0.21
N ASN A 177 19.13 -16.84 -0.29
CA ASN A 177 20.08 -16.79 -1.39
C ASN A 177 21.41 -17.48 -1.03
N HIS A 178 22.00 -17.14 0.12
CA HIS A 178 23.33 -17.60 0.49
C HIS A 178 23.37 -18.97 1.17
N GLU A 179 22.41 -19.27 2.04
CA GLU A 179 22.44 -20.46 2.86
C GLU A 179 21.62 -21.62 2.29
N PHE A 180 20.65 -21.32 1.40
CA PHE A 180 19.82 -22.33 0.75
C PHE A 180 20.18 -22.49 -0.73
N ILE A 181 20.03 -21.44 -1.54
CA ILE A 181 20.13 -21.51 -3.01
C ILE A 181 21.57 -21.76 -3.44
N LEU A 182 22.50 -20.87 -3.07
CA LEU A 182 23.91 -20.96 -3.50
C LEU A 182 24.64 -22.19 -2.97
N LYS A 183 24.13 -22.84 -1.91
CA LYS A 183 24.68 -24.11 -1.41
C LYS A 183 24.11 -25.33 -2.14
N ARG A 184 22.84 -25.31 -2.54
CA ARG A 184 22.15 -26.48 -3.07
C ARG A 184 22.12 -26.54 -4.59
N PHE A 185 21.84 -25.43 -5.25
CA PHE A 185 21.71 -25.38 -6.69
C PHE A 185 23.02 -25.82 -7.41
N PRO A 186 24.21 -25.25 -7.08
CA PRO A 186 25.43 -25.69 -7.71
C PRO A 186 25.81 -27.15 -7.39
N ALA A 187 25.52 -27.59 -6.15
CA ALA A 187 25.80 -28.96 -5.74
C ALA A 187 24.96 -30.00 -6.50
N GLN A 188 23.76 -29.65 -6.94
CA GLN A 188 22.84 -30.53 -7.63
C GLN A 188 22.98 -30.47 -9.16
N THR A 189 23.42 -29.33 -9.72
CA THR A 189 23.37 -29.08 -11.15
C THR A 189 24.76 -28.86 -11.79
N GLY A 190 25.78 -28.54 -10.98
CA GLY A 190 27.08 -28.08 -11.46
C GLY A 190 27.08 -26.63 -12.02
N ILE A 191 25.93 -25.94 -12.03
CA ILE A 191 25.80 -24.60 -12.58
C ILE A 191 26.02 -23.60 -11.46
N HIS A 192 26.80 -22.55 -11.72
CA HIS A 192 27.11 -21.47 -10.75
C HIS A 192 26.67 -20.12 -11.31
N PRO A 193 25.85 -19.36 -10.57
CA PRO A 193 25.57 -17.96 -10.94
C PRO A 193 26.87 -17.15 -10.97
N VAL A 194 27.03 -16.29 -11.95
CA VAL A 194 28.21 -15.40 -12.05
C VAL A 194 28.05 -14.13 -11.22
N ARG A 195 26.80 -13.72 -10.92
CA ARG A 195 26.48 -12.60 -10.04
C ARG A 195 25.15 -12.82 -9.32
N LEU A 196 25.00 -12.16 -8.19
CA LEU A 196 23.78 -12.08 -7.39
C LEU A 196 23.58 -10.65 -6.95
N PHE A 197 22.36 -10.14 -7.18
CA PHE A 197 21.87 -8.88 -6.63
C PHE A 197 20.68 -9.16 -5.73
N LEU A 198 20.67 -8.59 -4.52
CA LEU A 198 19.56 -8.81 -3.57
C LEU A 198 18.31 -7.95 -3.89
N GLU A 199 18.48 -6.92 -4.71
CA GLU A 199 17.39 -6.12 -5.28
C GLU A 199 17.80 -5.66 -6.68
N ALA A 200 16.93 -5.87 -7.66
CA ALA A 200 17.17 -5.52 -9.05
C ALA A 200 15.93 -4.91 -9.73
N ASN A 201 15.15 -4.16 -8.98
CA ASN A 201 13.97 -3.38 -9.38
C ASN A 201 12.70 -4.15 -9.76
N MET A 202 12.71 -5.46 -9.96
CA MET A 202 11.48 -6.20 -10.25
C MET A 202 10.60 -6.35 -8.99
N GLY A 203 11.18 -6.21 -7.80
CA GLY A 203 10.45 -6.15 -6.53
C GLY A 203 9.59 -4.90 -6.36
N GLY A 204 9.90 -3.84 -7.09
CA GLY A 204 9.09 -2.60 -7.15
C GLY A 204 9.14 -1.73 -5.91
N ASP A 205 10.05 -1.97 -4.98
CA ASP A 205 10.24 -1.17 -3.77
C ASP A 205 10.29 0.34 -4.08
N LYS A 206 9.35 1.10 -3.49
CA LYS A 206 9.20 2.56 -3.67
C LYS A 206 8.95 3.03 -5.11
N LYS A 207 8.42 2.18 -5.99
CA LYS A 207 8.16 2.51 -7.40
C LYS A 207 6.78 2.04 -7.84
N PRO A 208 6.01 2.88 -8.56
CA PRO A 208 4.77 2.45 -9.19
C PRO A 208 5.04 1.34 -10.23
N SER A 209 4.23 0.28 -10.22
CA SER A 209 4.35 -0.82 -11.18
C SER A 209 2.98 -1.42 -11.49
N ALA A 210 2.69 -1.65 -12.77
CA ALA A 210 1.48 -2.36 -13.22
C ALA A 210 1.38 -3.77 -12.64
N LEU A 211 2.51 -4.40 -12.31
CA LEU A 211 2.58 -5.71 -11.68
C LEU A 211 1.74 -5.80 -10.39
N TYR A 212 1.63 -4.69 -9.65
CA TYR A 212 0.88 -4.64 -8.40
C TYR A 212 -0.63 -4.82 -8.56
N PHE A 213 -1.20 -4.41 -9.68
CA PHE A 213 -2.60 -4.69 -10.00
C PHE A 213 -2.84 -6.16 -10.33
N ILE A 214 -1.86 -6.81 -10.96
CA ILE A 214 -1.99 -8.17 -11.50
C ILE A 214 -1.69 -9.20 -10.41
N SER A 215 -0.58 -9.05 -9.68
CA SER A 215 -0.06 -10.10 -8.79
C SER A 215 -0.31 -9.84 -7.30
N GLY A 216 -1.06 -8.79 -6.95
CA GLY A 216 -1.21 -8.41 -5.52
C GLY A 216 0.09 -7.86 -4.95
N GLY A 217 0.18 -6.66 -4.86
CA GLY A 217 0.95 -5.60 -4.32
C GLY A 217 2.34 -5.78 -3.72
N HIS A 218 2.85 -4.62 -3.38
CA HIS A 218 3.97 -4.43 -2.47
C HIS A 218 3.40 -3.71 -1.24
N GLY A 219 2.86 -4.47 -0.29
CA GLY A 219 2.05 -3.98 0.82
C GLY A 219 0.66 -4.61 0.83
N LYS A 220 -0.33 -3.85 1.25
CA LYS A 220 -1.73 -4.29 1.35
C LYS A 220 -2.54 -3.80 0.15
N THR A 221 -3.31 -4.70 -0.47
CA THR A 221 -4.33 -4.31 -1.44
C THR A 221 -5.64 -4.09 -0.71
N VAL A 222 -6.15 -2.87 -0.76
CA VAL A 222 -7.37 -2.49 -0.05
C VAL A 222 -8.36 -1.85 -1.03
N VAL A 223 -9.63 -2.21 -0.88
CA VAL A 223 -10.73 -1.55 -1.58
C VAL A 223 -11.59 -0.81 -0.56
N ALA A 224 -11.96 0.40 -0.88
CA ALA A 224 -12.97 1.19 -0.18
C ALA A 224 -14.12 1.47 -1.14
N GLU A 225 -15.35 1.43 -0.66
CA GLU A 225 -16.54 1.71 -1.47
C GLU A 225 -17.58 2.52 -0.70
N ALA A 226 -18.37 3.31 -1.42
CA ALA A 226 -19.55 4.00 -0.93
C ALA A 226 -20.54 4.22 -2.07
N THR A 227 -21.83 4.27 -1.73
CA THR A 227 -22.88 4.71 -2.67
C THR A 227 -23.42 6.05 -2.18
N VAL A 228 -23.51 7.02 -3.08
CA VAL A 228 -23.97 8.39 -2.76
C VAL A 228 -25.16 8.71 -3.65
N ARG A 229 -26.30 9.03 -3.03
CA ARG A 229 -27.54 9.35 -3.74
C ARG A 229 -27.48 10.72 -4.42
N GLU A 230 -28.26 10.85 -5.50
CA GLU A 230 -28.36 12.08 -6.30
C GLU A 230 -28.66 13.32 -5.45
N GLU A 231 -29.54 13.20 -4.43
CA GLU A 231 -29.85 14.28 -3.50
C GLU A 231 -28.60 14.78 -2.77
N THR A 232 -27.78 13.87 -2.25
CA THR A 232 -26.54 14.21 -1.53
C THR A 232 -25.47 14.76 -2.46
N LEU A 233 -25.35 14.22 -3.69
CA LEU A 233 -24.47 14.77 -4.73
C LEU A 233 -24.80 16.24 -5.01
N ARG A 234 -26.08 16.58 -5.19
CA ARG A 234 -26.50 17.96 -5.45
C ARG A 234 -26.30 18.87 -4.25
N ARG A 235 -26.75 18.43 -3.08
CA ARG A 235 -26.76 19.24 -1.87
C ARG A 235 -25.37 19.49 -1.28
N VAL A 236 -24.54 18.45 -1.18
CA VAL A 236 -23.24 18.50 -0.49
C VAL A 236 -22.09 18.75 -1.47
N LEU A 237 -22.11 18.04 -2.61
CA LEU A 237 -21.00 18.02 -3.56
C LEU A 237 -21.22 18.98 -4.75
N ARG A 238 -22.47 19.45 -4.98
CA ARG A 238 -22.85 20.38 -6.05
C ARG A 238 -22.53 19.83 -7.45
N THR A 239 -22.79 18.57 -7.65
CA THR A 239 -22.63 17.84 -8.91
C THR A 239 -23.82 16.89 -9.10
N THR A 240 -23.82 16.14 -10.20
CA THR A 240 -24.83 15.11 -10.52
C THR A 240 -24.14 13.78 -10.81
N ALA A 241 -24.90 12.69 -10.74
CA ALA A 241 -24.41 11.38 -11.16
C ALA A 241 -23.97 11.35 -12.63
N ASP A 242 -24.67 12.07 -13.49
CA ASP A 242 -24.33 12.16 -14.92
C ASP A 242 -23.03 12.92 -15.17
N ASP A 243 -22.79 14.02 -14.45
CA ASP A 243 -21.54 14.78 -14.55
C ASP A 243 -20.34 13.96 -14.06
N LEU A 244 -20.52 13.19 -12.96
CA LEU A 244 -19.48 12.30 -12.45
C LEU A 244 -19.16 11.16 -13.43
N ALA A 245 -20.18 10.54 -14.02
CA ALA A 245 -19.99 9.51 -15.02
C ALA A 245 -19.30 10.04 -16.30
N ALA A 246 -19.60 11.27 -16.70
CA ALA A 246 -18.92 11.93 -17.81
C ALA A 246 -17.44 12.22 -17.50
N LEU A 247 -17.14 12.65 -16.28
CA LEU A 247 -15.77 12.87 -15.82
C LEU A 247 -14.97 11.55 -15.79
N GLU A 248 -15.59 10.48 -15.25
CA GLU A 248 -14.97 9.14 -15.21
C GLU A 248 -14.58 8.68 -16.61
N HIS A 249 -15.50 8.77 -17.56
CA HIS A 249 -15.24 8.42 -18.96
C HIS A 249 -14.06 9.22 -19.55
N ALA A 250 -14.06 10.54 -19.37
CA ALA A 250 -12.98 11.41 -19.86
C ALA A 250 -11.65 11.11 -19.17
N GLY A 251 -11.67 10.95 -17.84
CA GLY A 251 -10.50 10.68 -17.02
C GLY A 251 -9.85 9.34 -17.34
N LEU A 252 -10.63 8.28 -17.54
CA LEU A 252 -10.13 6.96 -17.92
C LEU A 252 -9.40 7.01 -19.28
N HIS A 253 -9.98 7.65 -20.29
CA HIS A 253 -9.34 7.82 -21.59
C HIS A 253 -8.09 8.70 -21.52
N GLY A 254 -8.10 9.76 -20.69
CA GLY A 254 -6.93 10.61 -20.44
C GLY A 254 -5.80 9.84 -19.79
N SER A 255 -6.09 9.06 -18.76
CA SER A 255 -5.12 8.21 -18.05
C SER A 255 -4.52 7.16 -18.98
N HIS A 256 -5.37 6.49 -19.80
CA HIS A 256 -4.90 5.50 -20.77
C HIS A 256 -3.99 6.14 -21.84
N ALA A 257 -4.40 7.27 -22.41
CA ALA A 257 -3.61 7.97 -23.44
C ALA A 257 -2.27 8.49 -22.95
N SER A 258 -2.16 8.84 -21.66
CA SER A 258 -0.92 9.28 -21.01
C SER A 258 -0.12 8.15 -20.37
N ALA A 259 -0.56 6.90 -20.54
CA ALA A 259 0.07 5.69 -19.94
C ALA A 259 0.24 5.78 -18.41
N MET A 260 -0.69 6.43 -17.71
CA MET A 260 -0.68 6.49 -16.25
C MET A 260 -0.88 5.10 -15.64
N GLN A 261 -0.12 4.84 -14.57
CA GLN A 261 -0.24 3.61 -13.78
C GLN A 261 -1.33 3.69 -12.69
N SER A 262 -2.00 4.83 -12.57
CA SER A 262 -3.03 5.12 -11.58
C SER A 262 -4.20 5.84 -12.25
N ALA A 263 -5.42 5.50 -11.86
CA ALA A 263 -6.66 6.12 -12.34
C ALA A 263 -7.41 6.76 -11.16
N GLY A 264 -6.75 7.65 -10.44
CA GLY A 264 -7.30 8.48 -9.38
C GLY A 264 -6.68 9.88 -9.48
N PHE A 265 -7.38 10.89 -8.94
CA PHE A 265 -6.94 12.29 -9.05
C PHE A 265 -6.07 12.75 -7.88
N THR A 266 -6.36 12.30 -6.65
CA THR A 266 -5.77 12.83 -5.42
C THR A 266 -5.23 11.81 -4.42
N PRO A 267 -5.01 10.52 -4.76
CA PRO A 267 -4.61 9.52 -3.77
C PRO A 267 -3.30 9.88 -3.07
N ALA A 268 -2.34 10.48 -3.81
CA ALA A 268 -1.05 10.88 -3.26
C ALA A 268 -1.19 11.94 -2.15
N SER A 269 -2.10 12.92 -2.30
CA SER A 269 -2.35 13.96 -1.30
C SER A 269 -2.89 13.38 0.01
N ALA A 270 -3.89 12.49 -0.08
CA ALA A 270 -4.47 11.81 1.09
C ALA A 270 -3.43 10.96 1.81
N ILE A 271 -2.73 10.11 1.07
CA ILE A 271 -1.78 9.14 1.62
C ILE A 271 -0.57 9.85 2.22
N ALA A 272 0.00 10.86 1.53
CA ALA A 272 1.14 11.62 2.04
C ALA A 272 0.80 12.31 3.37
N ALA A 273 -0.38 12.94 3.47
CA ALA A 273 -0.80 13.62 4.68
C ALA A 273 -0.98 12.66 5.88
N ILE A 274 -1.60 11.50 5.65
CA ILE A 274 -1.77 10.47 6.70
C ILE A 274 -0.42 9.83 7.04
N PHE A 275 0.43 9.54 6.07
CA PHE A 275 1.77 8.98 6.28
C PHE A 275 2.64 9.90 7.12
N ALA A 276 2.65 11.20 6.81
CA ALA A 276 3.40 12.18 7.60
C ALA A 276 2.89 12.25 9.04
N ALA A 277 1.57 12.22 9.26
CA ALA A 277 0.97 12.24 10.60
C ALA A 277 1.24 10.96 11.40
N THR A 278 1.30 9.79 10.76
CA THR A 278 1.39 8.49 11.43
C THR A 278 2.80 7.87 11.42
N GLY A 279 3.80 8.64 10.96
CA GLY A 279 5.21 8.21 10.96
C GLY A 279 5.52 7.10 9.96
N GLN A 280 4.77 7.00 8.87
CA GLN A 280 5.05 6.09 7.77
C GLN A 280 6.27 6.57 6.96
N ASP A 281 6.90 5.67 6.21
CA ASP A 281 7.98 6.03 5.29
C ASP A 281 7.41 6.82 4.10
N LEU A 282 7.75 8.10 4.00
CA LEU A 282 7.29 9.00 2.94
C LEU A 282 7.80 8.59 1.54
N GLY A 283 8.90 7.84 1.46
CA GLY A 283 9.38 7.28 0.20
C GLY A 283 8.42 6.25 -0.41
N MET A 284 7.46 5.74 0.38
CA MET A 284 6.45 4.76 -0.07
C MET A 284 5.15 5.41 -0.56
N VAL A 285 5.04 6.74 -0.54
CA VAL A 285 3.85 7.45 -1.03
C VAL A 285 3.62 7.14 -2.50
N GLY A 286 4.67 7.14 -3.33
CA GLY A 286 4.56 6.86 -4.78
C GLY A 286 3.97 5.49 -5.09
N THR A 287 4.39 4.44 -4.36
CA THR A 287 3.85 3.09 -4.49
C THR A 287 2.44 2.99 -3.91
N SER A 288 2.26 3.53 -2.70
CA SER A 288 1.01 3.42 -1.94
C SER A 288 -0.15 4.18 -2.57
N SER A 289 0.15 5.23 -3.34
CA SER A 289 -0.85 6.06 -4.05
C SER A 289 -1.27 5.50 -5.41
N MET A 290 -0.80 4.32 -5.80
CA MET A 290 -1.33 3.62 -6.97
C MET A 290 -2.78 3.20 -6.72
N ALA A 291 -3.68 4.05 -7.13
CA ALA A 291 -5.11 3.87 -6.96
C ALA A 291 -5.81 3.57 -8.29
N HIS A 292 -6.92 2.88 -8.19
CA HIS A 292 -7.90 2.76 -9.26
C HIS A 292 -9.25 3.21 -8.71
N GLU A 293 -9.69 4.39 -9.12
CA GLU A 293 -11.03 4.91 -8.85
C GLU A 293 -11.98 4.40 -9.93
N VAL A 294 -13.18 4.02 -9.52
CA VAL A 294 -14.27 3.66 -10.43
C VAL A 294 -15.55 4.31 -9.93
N LEU A 295 -16.16 5.12 -10.78
CA LEU A 295 -17.44 5.79 -10.55
C LEU A 295 -18.51 5.15 -11.46
N GLU A 296 -19.42 4.42 -10.88
CA GLU A 296 -20.49 3.73 -11.59
C GLU A 296 -21.83 4.38 -11.27
N ARG A 297 -22.58 4.74 -12.33
CA ARG A 297 -23.93 5.22 -12.15
C ARG A 297 -24.85 4.10 -11.67
N VAL A 298 -25.59 4.36 -10.60
CA VAL A 298 -26.62 3.47 -10.05
C VAL A 298 -28.00 4.12 -10.21
N ALA A 299 -29.08 3.41 -9.83
CA ALA A 299 -30.46 3.86 -10.04
C ALA A 299 -30.75 5.25 -9.45
N ASP A 300 -30.17 5.58 -8.29
CA ASP A 300 -30.37 6.88 -7.61
C ASP A 300 -29.01 7.41 -7.11
N GLY A 301 -28.11 7.76 -8.03
CA GLY A 301 -26.82 8.34 -7.69
C GLY A 301 -25.62 7.62 -8.30
N VAL A 302 -24.53 7.54 -7.55
CA VAL A 302 -23.29 6.86 -7.96
C VAL A 302 -22.81 5.87 -6.90
N HIS A 303 -22.22 4.77 -7.36
CA HIS A 303 -21.37 3.91 -6.59
C HIS A 303 -19.91 4.29 -6.90
N LEU A 304 -19.15 4.59 -5.86
CA LEU A 304 -17.71 4.90 -5.94
C LEU A 304 -16.92 3.81 -5.26
N SER A 305 -15.91 3.29 -5.93
CA SER A 305 -14.90 2.44 -5.31
C SER A 305 -13.49 2.96 -5.60
N VAL A 306 -12.61 2.82 -4.62
CA VAL A 306 -11.18 3.11 -4.75
C VAL A 306 -10.39 1.89 -4.31
N ARG A 307 -9.59 1.35 -5.23
CA ARG A 307 -8.63 0.28 -4.94
C ARG A 307 -7.24 0.85 -4.81
N LEU A 308 -6.61 0.67 -3.65
CA LEU A 308 -5.19 0.90 -3.42
C LEU A 308 -4.46 -0.44 -3.56
N SER A 309 -3.66 -0.59 -4.60
CA SER A 309 -3.08 -1.89 -4.95
C SER A 309 -1.85 -2.26 -4.12
N SER A 310 -1.14 -1.28 -3.54
CA SER A 310 0.14 -1.47 -2.88
C SER A 310 0.32 -0.51 -1.71
N LEU A 311 -0.58 -0.56 -0.74
CA LEU A 311 -0.54 0.32 0.42
C LEU A 311 0.48 -0.20 1.44
N GLU A 312 1.62 0.45 1.52
CA GLU A 312 2.75 0.10 2.38
C GLU A 312 2.64 0.79 3.74
N VAL A 313 1.82 0.25 4.63
CA VAL A 313 1.60 0.80 5.97
C VAL A 313 1.98 -0.19 7.06
N GLY A 314 2.46 0.35 8.18
CA GLY A 314 2.72 -0.38 9.40
C GLY A 314 2.38 0.44 10.63
N THR A 315 2.18 -0.25 11.75
CA THR A 315 1.87 0.37 13.05
C THR A 315 2.94 0.09 14.09
N VAL A 316 3.95 -0.69 13.70
CA VAL A 316 5.13 -1.01 14.53
C VAL A 316 6.43 -0.80 13.75
N GLY A 317 7.45 -0.34 14.46
CA GLY A 317 8.78 -0.09 13.91
C GLY A 317 8.90 1.22 13.13
N GLY A 318 10.11 1.55 12.68
CA GLY A 318 10.39 2.76 11.91
C GLY A 318 9.93 4.04 12.60
N GLY A 319 9.35 4.97 11.83
CA GLY A 319 8.86 6.25 12.32
C GLY A 319 7.62 6.15 13.22
N THR A 320 6.91 5.02 13.25
CA THR A 320 5.73 4.82 14.10
C THR A 320 6.04 4.88 15.60
N VAL A 321 7.30 4.74 15.99
CA VAL A 321 7.76 4.85 17.39
C VAL A 321 7.90 6.29 17.86
N LEU A 322 7.86 7.26 16.97
CA LEU A 322 7.92 8.69 17.30
C LEU A 322 6.69 9.10 18.13
N PRO A 323 6.86 9.96 19.15
CA PRO A 323 5.77 10.29 20.09
C PRO A 323 4.51 10.80 19.39
N TYR A 324 4.64 11.68 18.39
CA TYR A 324 3.50 12.22 17.64
C TYR A 324 2.80 11.14 16.82
N ALA A 325 3.57 10.26 16.16
CA ALA A 325 3.03 9.19 15.35
C ALA A 325 2.23 8.19 16.19
N ARG A 326 2.78 7.82 17.37
CA ARG A 326 2.07 6.97 18.33
C ARG A 326 0.76 7.60 18.83
N ALA A 327 0.76 8.91 19.09
CA ALA A 327 -0.45 9.62 19.50
C ALA A 327 -1.55 9.55 18.41
N TYR A 328 -1.18 9.79 17.13
CA TYR A 328 -2.14 9.71 16.03
C TYR A 328 -2.55 8.28 15.68
N LEU A 329 -1.64 7.31 15.76
CA LEU A 329 -2.02 5.90 15.63
C LEU A 329 -2.99 5.47 16.75
N SER A 330 -2.79 5.96 17.97
CA SER A 330 -3.71 5.72 19.09
C SER A 330 -5.08 6.39 18.86
N LEU A 331 -5.10 7.62 18.33
CA LEU A 331 -6.35 8.31 17.94
C LEU A 331 -7.15 7.50 16.92
N LEU A 332 -6.48 6.86 15.98
CA LEU A 332 -7.07 5.98 14.96
C LEU A 332 -7.45 4.58 15.51
N GLY A 333 -7.12 4.28 16.77
CA GLY A 333 -7.26 2.93 17.35
C GLY A 333 -6.32 1.90 16.69
N CYS A 334 -5.24 2.37 16.06
CA CYS A 334 -4.27 1.52 15.34
C CYS A 334 -3.13 1.08 16.26
N THR A 335 -3.47 0.38 17.34
CA THR A 335 -2.54 -0.18 18.33
C THR A 335 -2.84 -1.66 18.59
N GLY A 336 -1.80 -2.46 18.81
CA GLY A 336 -1.96 -3.90 19.05
C GLY A 336 -1.98 -4.74 17.77
N PRO A 337 -2.18 -6.05 17.90
CA PRO A 337 -2.18 -6.98 16.78
C PRO A 337 -3.28 -6.71 15.74
N GLY A 338 -2.92 -6.78 14.45
CA GLY A 338 -3.83 -6.54 13.34
C GLY A 338 -4.09 -5.06 13.04
N SER A 339 -3.44 -4.15 13.76
CA SER A 339 -3.64 -2.71 13.62
C SER A 339 -3.19 -2.15 12.26
N ALA A 340 -2.26 -2.81 11.57
CA ALA A 340 -1.88 -2.41 10.21
C ALA A 340 -3.01 -2.62 9.19
N TYR A 341 -3.83 -3.67 9.34
CA TYR A 341 -5.05 -3.84 8.52
C TYR A 341 -6.07 -2.75 8.80
N ARG A 342 -6.24 -2.38 10.08
CA ARG A 342 -7.11 -1.27 10.45
C ARG A 342 -6.65 0.04 9.84
N LEU A 343 -5.35 0.37 9.96
CA LEU A 343 -4.78 1.58 9.37
C LEU A 343 -4.97 1.61 7.85
N ALA A 344 -4.69 0.50 7.17
CA ALA A 344 -4.86 0.39 5.73
C ALA A 344 -6.30 0.68 5.27
N GLN A 345 -7.28 0.16 5.98
CA GLN A 345 -8.70 0.39 5.71
C GLN A 345 -9.09 1.86 5.94
N ILE A 346 -8.60 2.48 7.01
CA ILE A 346 -8.87 3.91 7.29
C ILE A 346 -8.23 4.81 6.23
N VAL A 347 -6.99 4.49 5.79
CA VAL A 347 -6.33 5.23 4.70
C VAL A 347 -7.14 5.13 3.42
N ALA A 348 -7.60 3.93 3.04
CA ALA A 348 -8.40 3.74 1.84
C ALA A 348 -9.74 4.48 1.90
N ALA A 349 -10.42 4.45 3.05
CA ALA A 349 -11.68 5.18 3.27
C ALA A 349 -11.50 6.70 3.19
N ALA A 350 -10.43 7.24 3.79
CA ALA A 350 -10.11 8.66 3.71
C ALA A 350 -9.74 9.08 2.27
N THR A 351 -8.99 8.24 1.56
CA THR A 351 -8.66 8.46 0.15
C THR A 351 -9.92 8.51 -0.70
N LEU A 352 -10.86 7.57 -0.53
CA LEU A 352 -12.15 7.58 -1.23
C LEU A 352 -12.91 8.89 -0.99
N CYS A 353 -12.94 9.39 0.24
CA CYS A 353 -13.63 10.65 0.55
C CYS A 353 -12.99 11.84 -0.17
N LEU A 354 -11.66 11.88 -0.26
CA LEU A 354 -10.97 12.94 -0.99
C LEU A 354 -11.19 12.81 -2.50
N GLU A 355 -11.11 11.60 -3.06
CA GLU A 355 -11.41 11.33 -4.48
C GLU A 355 -12.82 11.78 -4.84
N LEU A 356 -13.83 11.35 -4.10
CA LEU A 356 -15.22 11.77 -4.33
C LEU A 356 -15.37 13.30 -4.34
N SER A 357 -14.72 13.97 -3.39
CA SER A 357 -14.78 15.43 -3.29
C SER A 357 -14.06 16.12 -4.46
N ALA A 358 -12.91 15.62 -4.89
CA ALA A 358 -12.15 16.16 -6.00
C ALA A 358 -12.87 15.94 -7.33
N SER A 359 -13.33 14.71 -7.57
CA SER A 359 -14.10 14.34 -8.77
C SER A 359 -15.38 15.18 -8.89
N ALA A 360 -16.10 15.36 -7.78
CA ALA A 360 -17.29 16.22 -7.75
C ALA A 360 -16.97 17.69 -8.07
N ALA A 361 -15.84 18.22 -7.61
CA ALA A 361 -15.43 19.58 -7.93
C ALA A 361 -15.11 19.76 -9.41
N MET A 362 -14.40 18.79 -9.99
CA MET A 362 -14.05 18.78 -11.43
C MET A 362 -15.25 18.54 -12.34
N ALA A 363 -16.18 17.67 -11.92
CA ALA A 363 -17.40 17.34 -12.66
C ALA A 363 -18.47 18.43 -12.57
N SER A 364 -18.34 19.45 -11.68
CA SER A 364 -19.28 20.55 -11.64
C SER A 364 -19.30 21.36 -12.93
N ALA A 365 -20.43 21.98 -13.24
CA ALA A 365 -20.63 22.75 -14.48
C ALA A 365 -19.47 23.73 -14.75
N GLY A 366 -18.76 23.55 -15.87
CA GLY A 366 -17.58 24.32 -16.24
C GLY A 366 -16.39 24.17 -15.29
N SER A 367 -16.39 23.16 -14.42
CA SER A 367 -15.40 23.00 -13.33
C SER A 367 -15.26 24.24 -12.43
N GLU A 368 -16.33 25.02 -12.30
CA GLU A 368 -16.30 26.29 -11.58
C GLU A 368 -15.95 26.11 -10.10
N ASN A 369 -16.46 25.02 -9.47
CA ASN A 369 -16.13 24.73 -8.07
C ASN A 369 -14.64 24.41 -7.89
N PHE A 370 -14.02 23.73 -8.83
CA PHE A 370 -12.58 23.44 -8.85
C PHE A 370 -11.77 24.71 -8.99
N ALA A 371 -12.08 25.55 -9.99
CA ALA A 371 -11.40 26.83 -10.23
C ALA A 371 -11.54 27.78 -9.03
N THR A 372 -12.75 27.91 -8.46
CA THR A 372 -13.02 28.76 -7.28
C THR A 372 -12.24 28.31 -6.05
N ALA A 373 -12.09 26.99 -5.82
CA ALA A 373 -11.29 26.48 -4.71
C ALA A 373 -9.81 26.89 -4.83
N HIS A 374 -9.25 26.81 -6.04
CA HIS A 374 -7.86 27.20 -6.31
C HIS A 374 -7.64 28.72 -6.20
N LEU A 375 -8.56 29.53 -6.70
CA LEU A 375 -8.51 30.99 -6.54
C LEU A 375 -8.54 31.41 -5.07
N LYS A 376 -9.41 30.81 -4.25
CA LYS A 376 -9.48 31.09 -2.81
C LYS A 376 -8.25 30.63 -2.05
N SER A 377 -7.60 29.58 -2.51
CA SER A 377 -6.36 29.06 -1.93
C SER A 377 -5.17 29.97 -2.16
N SER A 378 -5.05 30.55 -3.37
CA SER A 378 -3.94 31.46 -3.74
C SER A 378 -4.02 32.85 -3.07
N GLY A 379 -5.14 33.25 -2.54
CA GLY A 379 -5.30 34.54 -1.83
C GLY A 379 -4.97 34.50 -0.33
N ARG A 380 -4.40 33.41 0.18
CA ARG A 380 -4.02 33.22 1.58
C ARG A 380 -2.53 33.45 1.85
N THR A 381 -1.92 34.42 1.18
CA THR A 381 -0.54 34.86 1.45
C THR A 381 -0.50 35.85 2.60
#